data_a5a60be90e04dc688ab8e4c4b165e58e
#
_entry.id   a5a60be90e04dc688ab8e4c4b165e58e
#
_cell.length_a   1.000
_cell.length_b   1.000
_cell.length_c   1.000
_cell.angle_alpha   90.00
_cell.angle_beta   90.00
_cell.angle_gamma   90.00
#
_symmetry.space_group_name_H-M   'P 1'
#
loop_
_entity.id
_entity.type
_entity.pdbx_description
1 polymer ?
#
loop_
_entity_poly.entity_id
_entity_poly.type
_entity_poly.pdbx_seq_one_letter_code
_entity_poly.pdbx_strand_id
1 'polypeptide(L)'
;MFQPFSVNIPKISKMEFDLRTYGAIGDGRTSNTEAFRKAIEAAAAEGGRVIVPNGIWLTGPIRLLSGVALHLQDNAVILFDKNPQEYPLIVTDFEGITRIRTLSPIYAENAENIAITGNGVINGNGHLWRPVKEFKMTKRQWKELLEKSPYVIDSKEGGIWFPSQSMYDTAITGEIFPGDYGSYEEALAAASPHYDFYRPVMVSLRHCRNILIEGVTLQDSAAWCLHPYFCEQLTIRDVRIKNPAYAQNGDGLDVESCRFVHIHHCDFQTGDDGICLKAGKDREARKLGKPCEDVLIHDCKVGMSHGGFVIGSEMSRGVRNVLVKDCTFIDSDVGIRFKSAMGRGGIVEHIYLESILMSGIKKECLTMTMNYVLNTVSGDDPVVQSDDPEDIPTFRDIELKNCICIDEDAHYVIQPMKGYPETIQHISILDCELGVRK
;
A
#
# COMPACT_ATOMS: atom_id res chain seq x y z
N MET A 1 -25.80 -8.00 -5.95
CA MET A 1 -25.25 -7.89 -7.33
C MET A 1 -24.41 -6.62 -7.41
N PHE A 2 -23.22 -6.71 -7.98
CA PHE A 2 -22.33 -5.57 -8.20
C PHE A 2 -23.01 -4.46 -8.99
N GLN A 3 -22.83 -3.21 -8.54
CA GLN A 3 -23.39 -2.03 -9.20
C GLN A 3 -22.32 -1.41 -10.11
N PRO A 4 -22.46 -1.52 -11.43
CA PRO A 4 -21.48 -0.98 -12.37
C PRO A 4 -21.35 0.54 -12.28
N PHE A 5 -20.15 1.05 -12.50
CA PHE A 5 -19.85 2.48 -12.55
C PHE A 5 -18.86 2.77 -13.68
N SER A 6 -18.62 4.03 -13.95
CA SER A 6 -17.58 4.47 -14.89
C SER A 6 -16.52 5.30 -14.19
N VAL A 7 -15.28 5.20 -14.67
CA VAL A 7 -14.16 6.00 -14.17
C VAL A 7 -13.68 6.94 -15.28
N ASN A 8 -13.57 8.21 -14.94
CA ASN A 8 -13.06 9.21 -15.87
C ASN A 8 -11.54 9.12 -15.96
N ILE A 9 -11.01 9.16 -17.18
CA ILE A 9 -9.58 9.28 -17.42
C ILE A 9 -9.21 10.77 -17.50
N PRO A 10 -8.14 11.23 -16.84
CA PRO A 10 -7.74 12.63 -16.86
C PRO A 10 -7.41 13.09 -18.28
N LYS A 11 -7.92 14.25 -18.64
CA LYS A 11 -7.62 14.91 -19.92
C LYS A 11 -6.46 15.87 -19.70
N ILE A 12 -5.25 15.42 -20.01
CA ILE A 12 -4.03 16.21 -19.87
C ILE A 12 -3.57 16.64 -21.27
N SER A 13 -3.14 17.90 -21.39
CA SER A 13 -2.58 18.45 -22.62
C SER A 13 -1.41 17.60 -23.14
N LYS A 14 -1.24 17.57 -24.47
CA LYS A 14 -0.11 16.88 -25.09
C LYS A 14 1.18 17.72 -25.12
N MET A 15 1.16 18.93 -24.55
CA MET A 15 2.35 19.77 -24.42
C MET A 15 3.42 19.04 -23.59
N GLU A 16 4.63 19.06 -24.06
CA GLU A 16 5.74 18.32 -23.45
C GLU A 16 6.78 19.25 -22.84
N PHE A 17 7.19 18.91 -21.63
CA PHE A 17 8.20 19.61 -20.82
C PHE A 17 9.33 18.63 -20.57
N ASP A 18 10.33 18.62 -21.46
CA ASP A 18 11.49 17.73 -21.34
C ASP A 18 12.32 18.12 -20.11
N LEU A 19 12.53 17.18 -19.22
CA LEU A 19 13.22 17.39 -17.94
C LEU A 19 14.63 17.98 -18.13
N ARG A 20 15.32 17.63 -19.23
CA ARG A 20 16.65 18.14 -19.56
C ARG A 20 16.68 19.65 -19.78
N THR A 21 15.59 20.25 -20.27
CA THR A 21 15.52 21.71 -20.52
C THR A 21 15.46 22.50 -19.20
N TYR A 22 15.23 21.81 -18.06
CA TYR A 22 15.25 22.37 -16.73
C TYR A 22 16.55 22.08 -15.97
N GLY A 23 17.59 21.62 -16.69
CA GLY A 23 18.92 21.39 -16.17
C GLY A 23 19.14 20.01 -15.56
N ALA A 24 18.24 19.06 -15.77
CA ALA A 24 18.41 17.70 -15.26
C ALA A 24 19.48 16.92 -16.00
N ILE A 25 20.20 16.05 -15.26
CA ILE A 25 21.26 15.18 -15.77
C ILE A 25 20.94 13.73 -15.37
N GLY A 26 20.73 12.86 -16.35
CA GLY A 26 20.34 11.47 -16.17
C GLY A 26 21.51 10.50 -15.96
N ASP A 27 22.47 10.85 -15.10
CA ASP A 27 23.72 10.11 -14.85
C ASP A 27 23.67 9.17 -13.61
N GLY A 28 22.57 9.17 -12.88
CA GLY A 28 22.36 8.40 -11.64
C GLY A 28 23.12 8.93 -10.43
N ARG A 29 23.68 10.13 -10.49
CA ARG A 29 24.52 10.73 -9.43
C ARG A 29 24.13 12.17 -9.10
N THR A 30 23.83 12.96 -10.12
CA THR A 30 23.43 14.37 -9.97
C THR A 30 21.99 14.43 -9.45
N SER A 31 21.75 15.16 -8.36
CA SER A 31 20.38 15.39 -7.87
C SER A 31 19.60 16.25 -8.86
N ASN A 32 18.39 15.82 -9.18
CA ASN A 32 17.49 16.47 -10.12
C ASN A 32 16.22 17.03 -9.45
N THR A 33 16.18 17.09 -8.13
CA THR A 33 14.99 17.54 -7.37
C THR A 33 14.47 18.88 -7.84
N GLU A 34 15.37 19.85 -8.01
CA GLU A 34 15.03 21.20 -8.47
C GLU A 34 14.57 21.23 -9.95
N ALA A 35 15.16 20.38 -10.78
CA ALA A 35 14.75 20.27 -12.19
C ALA A 35 13.34 19.67 -12.31
N PHE A 36 13.02 18.62 -11.56
CA PHE A 36 11.66 18.08 -11.47
C PHE A 36 10.65 19.13 -10.98
N ARG A 37 10.99 19.86 -9.91
CA ARG A 37 10.13 20.92 -9.38
C ARG A 37 9.79 21.96 -10.46
N LYS A 38 10.80 22.50 -11.15
CA LYS A 38 10.61 23.50 -12.21
C LYS A 38 9.81 22.98 -13.40
N ALA A 39 10.10 21.75 -13.86
CA ALA A 39 9.39 21.14 -14.96
C ALA A 39 7.90 20.91 -14.64
N ILE A 40 7.58 20.46 -13.42
CA ILE A 40 6.22 20.24 -12.96
C ILE A 40 5.48 21.56 -12.80
N GLU A 41 6.10 22.60 -12.25
CA GLU A 41 5.51 23.94 -12.14
C GLU A 41 5.20 24.55 -13.50
N ALA A 42 6.11 24.42 -14.46
CA ALA A 42 5.88 24.86 -15.84
C ALA A 42 4.75 24.07 -16.51
N ALA A 43 4.73 22.74 -16.34
CA ALA A 43 3.67 21.91 -16.88
C ALA A 43 2.30 22.20 -16.21
N ALA A 44 2.28 22.56 -14.92
CA ALA A 44 1.03 22.90 -14.23
C ALA A 44 0.44 24.23 -14.70
N ALA A 45 1.26 25.19 -15.08
CA ALA A 45 0.82 26.49 -15.59
C ALA A 45 0.09 26.39 -16.92
N GLU A 46 0.50 25.50 -17.80
CA GLU A 46 0.00 25.34 -19.17
C GLU A 46 -0.89 24.09 -19.34
N GLY A 47 -0.81 23.19 -18.38
CA GLY A 47 -1.33 21.82 -18.51
C GLY A 47 -0.46 20.99 -19.46
N GLY A 48 0.14 19.87 -19.00
CA GLY A 48 0.97 19.08 -19.91
C GLY A 48 1.71 17.91 -19.25
N ARG A 49 2.68 17.39 -20.00
CA ARG A 49 3.44 16.21 -19.60
C ARG A 49 4.89 16.57 -19.34
N VAL A 50 5.38 16.27 -18.15
CA VAL A 50 6.81 16.28 -17.84
C VAL A 50 7.41 14.99 -18.41
N ILE A 51 8.27 15.12 -19.40
CA ILE A 51 8.92 13.98 -20.05
C ILE A 51 10.22 13.66 -19.28
N VAL A 52 10.29 12.44 -18.78
CA VAL A 52 11.50 11.87 -18.20
C VAL A 52 12.15 10.96 -19.24
N PRO A 53 13.23 11.42 -19.91
CA PRO A 53 13.86 10.67 -20.97
C PRO A 53 14.65 9.45 -20.49
N ASN A 54 15.17 8.64 -21.41
CA ASN A 54 16.10 7.56 -21.08
C ASN A 54 17.27 8.09 -20.24
N GLY A 55 17.62 7.37 -19.17
CA GLY A 55 18.66 7.72 -18.19
C GLY A 55 18.29 7.31 -16.77
N ILE A 56 19.19 7.52 -15.83
CA ILE A 56 18.95 7.32 -14.39
C ILE A 56 18.91 8.69 -13.72
N TRP A 57 17.75 9.07 -13.22
CA TRP A 57 17.45 10.39 -12.69
C TRP A 57 17.38 10.31 -11.16
N LEU A 58 18.53 10.54 -10.50
CA LEU A 58 18.58 10.62 -9.03
C LEU A 58 17.86 11.89 -8.57
N THR A 59 16.95 11.76 -7.60
CA THR A 59 16.14 12.88 -7.13
C THR A 59 15.64 12.68 -5.70
N GLY A 60 15.32 13.77 -5.03
CA GLY A 60 14.48 13.82 -3.84
C GLY A 60 12.99 13.77 -4.20
N PRO A 61 12.09 14.23 -3.30
CA PRO A 61 10.65 14.11 -3.49
C PRO A 61 10.13 14.86 -4.72
N ILE A 62 9.15 14.24 -5.39
CA ILE A 62 8.44 14.80 -6.54
C ILE A 62 7.01 15.10 -6.13
N ARG A 63 6.60 16.37 -6.18
CA ARG A 63 5.21 16.79 -5.98
C ARG A 63 4.47 16.86 -7.31
N LEU A 64 3.41 16.08 -7.48
CA LEU A 64 2.52 16.22 -8.64
C LEU A 64 1.50 17.33 -8.38
N LEU A 65 1.31 18.17 -9.40
CA LEU A 65 0.35 19.28 -9.40
C LEU A 65 -0.81 18.98 -10.35
N SER A 66 -1.95 19.65 -10.17
CA SER A 66 -3.13 19.49 -11.02
C SER A 66 -2.81 19.77 -12.49
N GLY A 67 -3.40 18.96 -13.38
CA GLY A 67 -3.22 19.08 -14.82
C GLY A 67 -1.91 18.51 -15.38
N VAL A 68 -1.10 17.83 -14.54
CA VAL A 68 0.24 17.35 -14.93
C VAL A 68 0.28 15.82 -15.05
N ALA A 69 0.92 15.34 -16.11
CA ALA A 69 1.38 13.97 -16.22
C ALA A 69 2.91 13.88 -16.08
N LEU A 70 3.37 12.99 -15.20
CA LEU A 70 4.75 12.54 -15.19
C LEU A 70 4.89 11.36 -16.14
N HIS A 71 5.56 11.57 -17.28
CA HIS A 71 5.67 10.56 -18.32
C HIS A 71 7.10 10.06 -18.47
N LEU A 72 7.30 8.78 -18.16
CA LEU A 72 8.60 8.11 -18.25
C LEU A 72 8.74 7.43 -19.61
N GLN A 73 9.72 7.84 -20.39
CA GLN A 73 10.07 7.14 -21.65
C GLN A 73 10.64 5.74 -21.33
N ASP A 74 10.72 4.90 -22.38
CA ASP A 74 11.37 3.60 -22.27
C ASP A 74 12.79 3.75 -21.73
N ASN A 75 13.19 2.85 -20.82
CA ASN A 75 14.49 2.85 -20.14
C ASN A 75 14.78 4.11 -19.27
N ALA A 76 13.80 4.94 -18.98
CA ALA A 76 13.91 5.96 -17.94
C ALA A 76 13.84 5.31 -16.57
N VAL A 77 14.72 5.71 -15.67
CA VAL A 77 14.71 5.30 -14.26
C VAL A 77 14.72 6.52 -13.38
N ILE A 78 13.66 6.73 -12.60
CA ILE A 78 13.70 7.67 -11.48
C ILE A 78 14.22 6.88 -10.28
N LEU A 79 15.30 7.36 -9.67
CA LEU A 79 15.92 6.77 -8.48
C LEU A 79 15.82 7.75 -7.32
N PHE A 80 15.14 7.38 -6.26
CA PHE A 80 15.03 8.23 -5.08
C PHE A 80 16.22 8.06 -4.15
N ASP A 81 16.72 9.17 -3.63
CA ASP A 81 17.75 9.16 -2.59
C ASP A 81 17.15 9.07 -1.17
N LYS A 82 18.01 9.08 -0.17
CA LYS A 82 17.64 9.18 1.24
C LYS A 82 18.36 10.39 1.87
N ASN A 83 18.03 11.60 1.40
CA ASN A 83 18.57 12.82 1.97
C ASN A 83 17.58 13.44 2.98
N PRO A 84 17.83 13.39 4.31
CA PRO A 84 16.89 13.92 5.30
C PRO A 84 16.57 15.41 5.13
N GLN A 85 17.41 16.17 4.44
CA GLN A 85 17.17 17.60 4.18
C GLN A 85 16.08 17.81 3.12
N GLU A 86 15.88 16.84 2.21
CA GLU A 86 14.85 16.89 1.17
C GLU A 86 13.55 16.14 1.58
N TYR A 87 13.63 15.23 2.56
CA TYR A 87 12.52 14.43 3.05
C TYR A 87 12.15 14.82 4.49
N PRO A 88 11.42 15.89 4.73
CA PRO A 88 11.00 16.26 6.07
C PRO A 88 10.08 15.19 6.68
N LEU A 89 10.08 15.11 8.01
CA LEU A 89 9.02 14.43 8.75
C LEU A 89 7.73 15.24 8.62
N ILE A 90 6.63 14.54 8.38
CA ILE A 90 5.29 15.11 8.26
C ILE A 90 4.30 14.35 9.14
N VAL A 91 3.24 15.02 9.55
CA VAL A 91 2.06 14.37 10.12
C VAL A 91 1.13 13.98 8.97
N THR A 92 0.78 12.72 8.91
CA THR A 92 -0.04 12.14 7.84
C THR A 92 -0.83 10.94 8.36
N ASP A 93 -1.67 10.33 7.54
CA ASP A 93 -2.34 9.08 7.90
C ASP A 93 -1.57 7.88 7.35
N PHE A 94 -1.35 6.89 8.18
CA PHE A 94 -0.74 5.63 7.86
C PHE A 94 -1.32 4.53 8.76
N GLU A 95 -1.59 3.34 8.21
CA GLU A 95 -2.30 2.26 8.92
C GLU A 95 -3.61 2.72 9.57
N GLY A 96 -4.34 3.59 8.86
CA GLY A 96 -5.66 4.06 9.22
C GLY A 96 -5.75 5.07 10.37
N ILE A 97 -4.63 5.55 10.90
CA ILE A 97 -4.55 6.55 11.97
C ILE A 97 -3.54 7.65 11.64
N THR A 98 -3.65 8.78 12.34
CA THR A 98 -2.69 9.89 12.20
C THR A 98 -1.35 9.52 12.81
N ARG A 99 -0.29 9.59 12.01
CA ARG A 99 1.09 9.24 12.39
C ARG A 99 2.11 10.23 11.87
N ILE A 100 3.34 10.10 12.33
CA ILE A 100 4.50 10.76 11.74
C ILE A 100 5.10 9.82 10.70
N ARG A 101 5.41 10.35 9.52
CA ARG A 101 6.15 9.66 8.45
C ARG A 101 7.09 10.63 7.76
N THR A 102 8.07 10.09 7.07
CA THR A 102 8.87 10.87 6.13
C THR A 102 8.03 11.19 4.90
N LEU A 103 8.20 12.39 4.33
CA LEU A 103 7.53 12.80 3.10
C LEU A 103 7.72 11.74 2.00
N SER A 104 6.66 11.44 1.28
CA SER A 104 6.68 10.42 0.22
C SER A 104 7.54 10.83 -0.98
N PRO A 105 8.30 9.89 -1.59
CA PRO A 105 9.06 10.13 -2.82
C PRO A 105 8.23 10.72 -3.96
N ILE A 106 7.00 10.23 -4.17
CA ILE A 106 6.03 10.90 -5.03
C ILE A 106 4.79 11.20 -4.20
N TYR A 107 4.32 12.44 -4.27
CA TYR A 107 3.12 12.83 -3.54
C TYR A 107 2.28 13.83 -4.31
N ALA A 108 0.99 13.79 -4.07
CA ALA A 108 0.02 14.79 -4.49
C ALA A 108 -1.04 14.96 -3.40
N GLU A 109 -1.50 16.16 -3.19
CA GLU A 109 -2.58 16.48 -2.26
C GLU A 109 -3.53 17.49 -2.88
N ASN A 110 -4.84 17.20 -2.80
CA ASN A 110 -5.92 18.02 -3.37
C ASN A 110 -5.71 18.33 -4.87
N ALA A 111 -5.06 17.43 -5.61
CA ALA A 111 -4.77 17.61 -7.03
C ALA A 111 -5.83 16.93 -7.91
N GLU A 112 -6.11 17.56 -9.07
CA GLU A 112 -7.04 17.02 -10.05
C GLU A 112 -6.37 16.83 -11.41
N ASN A 113 -6.82 15.81 -12.16
CA ASN A 113 -6.30 15.51 -13.49
C ASN A 113 -4.78 15.29 -13.47
N ILE A 114 -4.33 14.33 -12.70
CA ILE A 114 -2.92 13.96 -12.59
C ILE A 114 -2.68 12.58 -13.19
N ALA A 115 -1.47 12.37 -13.72
CA ALA A 115 -1.10 11.05 -14.23
C ALA A 115 0.38 10.72 -13.98
N ILE A 116 0.66 9.42 -13.86
CA ILE A 116 2.00 8.83 -13.96
C ILE A 116 1.93 7.80 -15.08
N THR A 117 2.67 7.99 -16.16
CA THR A 117 2.52 7.17 -17.37
C THR A 117 3.85 6.80 -18.01
N GLY A 118 3.81 5.89 -18.98
CA GLY A 118 4.98 5.44 -19.74
C GLY A 118 5.46 4.06 -19.33
N ASN A 119 6.66 3.66 -19.78
CA ASN A 119 7.19 2.32 -19.57
C ASN A 119 8.46 2.29 -18.68
N GLY A 120 8.82 3.42 -18.08
CA GLY A 120 9.99 3.55 -17.25
C GLY A 120 9.81 2.94 -15.85
N VAL A 121 10.88 3.03 -15.07
CA VAL A 121 10.97 2.50 -13.71
C VAL A 121 11.03 3.63 -12.70
N ILE A 122 10.27 3.52 -11.64
CA ILE A 122 10.31 4.38 -10.47
C ILE A 122 10.81 3.52 -9.30
N ASN A 123 12.03 3.79 -8.83
CA ASN A 123 12.72 3.02 -7.80
C ASN A 123 12.79 3.82 -6.49
N GLY A 124 12.07 3.34 -5.47
CA GLY A 124 12.01 3.97 -4.16
C GLY A 124 13.27 3.81 -3.31
N ASN A 125 14.24 2.98 -3.79
CA ASN A 125 15.52 2.72 -3.07
C ASN A 125 15.30 2.27 -1.60
N GLY A 126 14.23 1.50 -1.40
CA GLY A 126 13.67 1.18 -0.09
C GLY A 126 14.60 0.35 0.80
N HIS A 127 15.58 -0.35 0.21
CA HIS A 127 16.58 -1.09 0.99
C HIS A 127 17.40 -0.20 1.94
N LEU A 128 17.44 1.11 1.69
CA LEU A 128 18.08 2.08 2.59
C LEU A 128 17.25 2.35 3.87
N TRP A 129 15.99 1.96 3.87
CA TRP A 129 15.03 2.30 4.91
C TRP A 129 14.52 1.11 5.72
N ARG A 130 14.54 -0.10 5.14
CA ARG A 130 13.77 -1.22 5.69
C ARG A 130 14.51 -2.01 6.75
N PRO A 131 13.86 -2.38 7.87
CA PRO A 131 14.29 -3.49 8.69
C PRO A 131 14.05 -4.81 7.93
N VAL A 132 14.76 -5.87 8.32
CA VAL A 132 14.66 -7.18 7.67
C VAL A 132 14.50 -8.27 8.72
N LYS A 133 13.52 -9.16 8.53
CA LYS A 133 13.29 -10.33 9.39
C LYS A 133 14.18 -11.50 8.92
N GLU A 134 14.87 -12.16 9.86
CA GLU A 134 15.78 -13.27 9.60
C GLU A 134 15.15 -14.40 8.78
N PHE A 135 13.94 -14.82 9.16
CA PHE A 135 13.27 -15.96 8.50
C PHE A 135 12.89 -15.70 7.03
N LYS A 136 12.92 -14.45 6.58
CA LYS A 136 12.70 -14.05 5.17
C LYS A 136 13.99 -14.06 4.34
N MET A 137 15.15 -14.46 4.93
CA MET A 137 16.46 -14.37 4.32
C MET A 137 17.12 -15.75 4.26
N THR A 138 18.02 -15.93 3.30
CA THR A 138 18.97 -17.04 3.37
C THR A 138 20.04 -16.77 4.45
N LYS A 139 20.63 -17.81 4.99
CA LYS A 139 21.72 -17.67 6.00
C LYS A 139 22.88 -16.79 5.53
N ARG A 140 23.18 -16.82 4.23
CA ARG A 140 24.22 -15.97 3.64
C ARG A 140 23.82 -14.50 3.65
N GLN A 141 22.62 -14.19 3.16
CA GLN A 141 22.11 -12.82 3.12
C GLN A 141 21.98 -12.22 4.54
N TRP A 142 21.53 -13.04 5.49
CA TRP A 142 21.47 -12.62 6.90
C TRP A 142 22.84 -12.24 7.45
N LYS A 143 23.87 -13.08 7.21
CA LYS A 143 25.25 -12.78 7.59
C LYS A 143 25.73 -11.47 6.97
N GLU A 144 25.46 -11.24 5.69
CA GLU A 144 25.83 -10.02 4.97
C GLU A 144 25.14 -8.76 5.58
N LEU A 145 23.92 -8.89 6.12
CA LEU A 145 23.26 -7.81 6.85
C LEU A 145 23.94 -7.51 8.18
N LEU A 146 24.29 -8.54 8.95
CA LEU A 146 25.00 -8.39 10.23
C LEU A 146 26.37 -7.70 10.08
N GLU A 147 27.03 -7.87 8.92
CA GLU A 147 28.27 -7.16 8.60
C GLU A 147 28.06 -5.66 8.35
N LYS A 148 26.84 -5.25 7.92
CA LYS A 148 26.50 -3.84 7.68
C LYS A 148 26.12 -3.08 8.95
N SER A 149 25.44 -3.73 9.88
CA SER A 149 24.97 -3.13 11.12
C SER A 149 24.78 -4.20 12.19
N PRO A 150 25.13 -3.94 13.46
CA PRO A 150 24.97 -4.90 14.56
C PRO A 150 23.56 -4.83 15.21
N TYR A 151 22.67 -3.99 14.72
CA TYR A 151 21.40 -3.70 15.36
C TYR A 151 20.37 -4.79 15.07
N VAL A 152 20.15 -5.71 16.00
CA VAL A 152 19.18 -6.80 15.89
C VAL A 152 18.35 -6.88 17.15
N ILE A 153 17.05 -7.07 17.00
CA ILE A 153 16.11 -7.41 18.07
C ILE A 153 15.69 -8.87 17.89
N ASP A 154 15.81 -9.67 18.92
CA ASP A 154 15.29 -11.03 18.93
C ASP A 154 13.77 -11.03 19.07
N SER A 155 13.09 -11.78 18.23
CA SER A 155 11.64 -11.99 18.29
C SER A 155 11.30 -13.48 18.37
N LYS A 156 10.01 -13.79 18.57
CA LYS A 156 9.53 -15.20 18.56
C LYS A 156 9.80 -15.91 17.22
N GLU A 157 9.95 -15.16 16.13
CA GLU A 157 10.15 -15.65 14.77
C GLU A 157 11.63 -15.52 14.30
N GLY A 158 12.57 -15.24 15.19
CA GLY A 158 13.98 -14.98 14.87
C GLY A 158 14.36 -13.52 14.95
N GLY A 159 15.58 -13.18 14.51
CA GLY A 159 16.10 -11.82 14.56
C GLY A 159 15.38 -10.85 13.62
N ILE A 160 15.30 -9.58 14.02
CA ILE A 160 14.92 -8.45 13.16
C ILE A 160 16.11 -7.51 13.09
N TRP A 161 16.71 -7.40 11.91
CA TRP A 161 17.83 -6.52 11.63
C TRP A 161 17.36 -5.10 11.29
N PHE A 162 18.10 -4.09 11.76
CA PHE A 162 17.83 -2.68 11.51
C PHE A 162 19.03 -2.01 10.83
N PRO A 163 18.81 -1.14 9.82
CA PRO A 163 19.88 -0.49 9.09
C PRO A 163 20.60 0.60 9.89
N SER A 164 19.99 1.13 10.96
CA SER A 164 20.56 2.20 11.78
C SER A 164 20.21 2.05 13.25
N GLN A 165 21.04 2.67 14.11
CA GLN A 165 20.78 2.73 15.55
C GLN A 165 19.49 3.46 15.87
N SER A 166 19.24 4.59 15.21
CA SER A 166 18.01 5.38 15.41
C SER A 166 16.75 4.55 15.20
N MET A 167 16.70 3.70 14.15
CA MET A 167 15.57 2.82 13.92
C MET A 167 15.46 1.71 14.97
N TYR A 168 16.60 1.11 15.37
CA TYR A 168 16.65 0.09 16.40
C TYR A 168 16.17 0.62 17.75
N ASP A 169 16.65 1.79 18.17
CA ASP A 169 16.27 2.41 19.45
C ASP A 169 14.75 2.70 19.47
N THR A 170 14.22 3.24 18.37
CA THR A 170 12.77 3.53 18.25
C THR A 170 11.93 2.25 18.25
N ALA A 171 12.41 1.18 17.64
CA ALA A 171 11.71 -0.11 17.66
C ALA A 171 11.59 -0.68 19.11
N ILE A 172 12.52 -0.33 20.00
CA ILE A 172 12.49 -0.73 21.41
C ILE A 172 11.65 0.22 22.26
N THR A 173 11.82 1.54 22.07
CA THR A 173 11.19 2.57 22.90
C THR A 173 9.77 2.92 22.50
N GLY A 174 9.36 2.56 21.30
CA GLY A 174 8.09 2.94 20.70
C GLY A 174 8.21 4.17 19.80
N GLU A 175 7.30 4.29 18.84
CA GLU A 175 7.21 5.48 17.98
C GLU A 175 6.54 6.66 18.70
N ILE A 176 6.79 7.86 18.19
CA ILE A 176 6.15 9.10 18.64
C ILE A 176 4.80 9.23 17.92
N PHE A 177 3.72 9.41 18.68
CA PHE A 177 2.39 9.68 18.13
C PHE A 177 2.08 11.18 18.22
N PRO A 178 1.58 11.81 17.13
CA PRO A 178 1.29 13.25 17.14
C PRO A 178 0.28 13.67 18.21
N GLY A 179 -0.68 12.78 18.56
CA GLY A 179 -1.71 13.04 19.57
C GLY A 179 -1.22 13.13 21.01
N ASP A 180 0.01 12.70 21.29
CA ASP A 180 0.60 12.73 22.64
C ASP A 180 1.25 14.08 22.95
N TYR A 181 1.23 15.03 22.03
CA TYR A 181 1.92 16.34 22.13
C TYR A 181 0.92 17.50 22.02
N GLY A 182 1.31 18.65 22.53
CA GLY A 182 0.51 19.88 22.48
C GLY A 182 0.35 20.47 21.07
N SER A 183 1.32 20.20 20.18
CA SER A 183 1.27 20.60 18.77
C SER A 183 1.98 19.60 17.87
N TYR A 184 1.70 19.66 16.57
CA TYR A 184 2.40 18.84 15.57
C TYR A 184 3.88 19.22 15.45
N GLU A 185 4.24 20.48 15.64
CA GLU A 185 5.62 20.95 15.65
C GLU A 185 6.41 20.30 16.78
N GLU A 186 5.84 20.22 17.99
CA GLU A 186 6.45 19.55 19.13
C GLU A 186 6.64 18.05 18.87
N ALA A 187 5.63 17.38 18.31
CA ALA A 187 5.69 15.97 17.96
C ALA A 187 6.77 15.69 16.90
N LEU A 188 6.86 16.51 15.85
CA LEU A 188 7.87 16.39 14.79
C LEU A 188 9.29 16.65 15.34
N ALA A 189 9.44 17.61 16.23
CA ALA A 189 10.72 17.87 16.89
C ALA A 189 11.16 16.67 17.75
N ALA A 190 10.24 16.07 18.51
CA ALA A 190 10.50 14.88 19.31
C ALA A 190 10.84 13.65 18.43
N ALA A 191 10.22 13.54 17.26
CA ALA A 191 10.46 12.43 16.32
C ALA A 191 11.79 12.57 15.53
N SER A 192 12.34 13.77 15.42
CA SER A 192 13.54 14.06 14.62
C SER A 192 14.75 13.16 14.94
N PRO A 193 15.11 12.88 16.20
CA PRO A 193 16.19 11.92 16.53
C PRO A 193 15.92 10.50 16.08
N HIS A 194 14.65 10.15 15.81
CA HIS A 194 14.16 8.85 15.43
C HIS A 194 13.84 8.75 13.92
N TYR A 195 14.36 9.65 13.12
CA TYR A 195 14.05 9.88 11.70
C TYR A 195 13.96 8.59 10.87
N ASP A 196 14.93 7.72 10.97
CA ASP A 196 15.02 6.51 10.13
C ASP A 196 13.86 5.51 10.35
N PHE A 197 13.19 5.58 11.50
CA PHE A 197 12.04 4.72 11.80
C PHE A 197 10.81 5.08 10.94
N TYR A 198 10.64 6.35 10.61
CA TYR A 198 9.47 6.88 9.93
C TYR A 198 9.54 6.72 8.42
N ARG A 199 9.65 5.50 7.94
CA ARG A 199 9.77 5.15 6.53
C ARG A 199 8.65 5.75 5.67
N PRO A 200 8.95 6.33 4.48
CA PRO A 200 7.94 6.90 3.61
C PRO A 200 7.12 5.82 2.88
N VAL A 201 5.86 6.11 2.63
CA VAL A 201 5.09 5.51 1.53
C VAL A 201 5.68 6.00 0.21
N MET A 202 5.84 5.15 -0.79
CA MET A 202 6.56 5.54 -2.01
C MET A 202 5.76 6.51 -2.89
N VAL A 203 4.48 6.20 -3.16
CA VAL A 203 3.57 7.07 -3.91
C VAL A 203 2.33 7.33 -3.06
N SER A 204 2.18 8.55 -2.56
CA SER A 204 1.06 8.97 -1.72
C SER A 204 0.19 9.99 -2.46
N LEU A 205 -1.05 9.62 -2.75
CA LEU A 205 -2.03 10.48 -3.41
C LEU A 205 -3.19 10.74 -2.43
N ARG A 206 -3.36 11.98 -2.00
CA ARG A 206 -4.30 12.33 -0.95
C ARG A 206 -5.36 13.31 -1.46
N HIS A 207 -6.65 12.97 -1.28
CA HIS A 207 -7.77 13.84 -1.69
C HIS A 207 -7.70 14.27 -3.17
N CYS A 208 -7.15 13.40 -4.02
CA CYS A 208 -6.97 13.67 -5.46
C CYS A 208 -8.14 13.12 -6.27
N ARG A 209 -8.34 13.71 -7.45
CA ARG A 209 -9.43 13.33 -8.35
C ARG A 209 -8.99 13.23 -9.80
N ASN A 210 -9.60 12.31 -10.57
CA ASN A 210 -9.25 12.01 -11.95
C ASN A 210 -7.75 11.65 -12.07
N ILE A 211 -7.42 10.42 -11.70
CA ILE A 211 -6.05 9.96 -11.58
C ILE A 211 -5.84 8.80 -12.56
N LEU A 212 -4.71 8.83 -13.29
CA LEU A 212 -4.26 7.72 -14.12
C LEU A 212 -2.84 7.31 -13.74
N ILE A 213 -2.66 6.02 -13.44
CA ILE A 213 -1.33 5.41 -13.32
C ILE A 213 -1.26 4.28 -14.34
N GLU A 214 -0.33 4.39 -15.31
CA GLU A 214 -0.33 3.51 -16.47
C GLU A 214 1.08 3.14 -16.94
N GLY A 215 1.33 1.84 -17.13
CA GLY A 215 2.49 1.28 -17.83
C GLY A 215 3.78 1.22 -17.02
N VAL A 216 3.95 2.07 -16.02
CA VAL A 216 5.19 2.18 -15.24
C VAL A 216 5.45 0.97 -14.35
N THR A 217 6.73 0.76 -14.04
CA THR A 217 7.16 -0.14 -12.99
C THR A 217 7.48 0.64 -11.72
N LEU A 218 6.81 0.35 -10.61
CA LEU A 218 7.12 0.85 -9.27
C LEU A 218 7.89 -0.23 -8.52
N GLN A 219 9.06 0.08 -7.97
CA GLN A 219 9.84 -0.95 -7.29
C GLN A 219 10.59 -0.46 -6.06
N ASP A 220 10.90 -1.40 -5.17
CA ASP A 220 11.75 -1.20 -3.99
C ASP A 220 11.27 -0.04 -3.10
N SER A 221 10.01 -0.09 -2.65
CA SER A 221 9.45 0.90 -1.73
C SER A 221 9.99 0.75 -0.31
N ALA A 222 10.09 1.84 0.42
CA ALA A 222 10.53 1.84 1.82
C ALA A 222 9.48 1.25 2.79
N ALA A 223 8.21 1.48 2.50
CA ALA A 223 7.02 0.94 3.15
C ALA A 223 5.98 0.62 2.04
N TRP A 224 4.71 0.89 2.22
CA TRP A 224 3.68 0.72 1.18
C TRP A 224 4.09 1.37 -0.14
N CYS A 225 3.83 0.71 -1.26
CA CYS A 225 4.28 1.19 -2.56
C CYS A 225 3.36 2.28 -3.12
N LEU A 226 2.08 1.98 -3.28
CA LEU A 226 1.10 2.92 -3.83
C LEU A 226 -0.09 3.06 -2.87
N HIS A 227 -0.31 4.26 -2.36
CA HIS A 227 -1.35 4.58 -1.39
C HIS A 227 -2.21 5.77 -1.84
N PRO A 228 -3.27 5.54 -2.62
CA PRO A 228 -4.33 6.50 -2.81
C PRO A 228 -5.21 6.55 -1.55
N TYR A 229 -5.42 7.76 -1.02
CA TYR A 229 -6.16 8.04 0.20
C TYR A 229 -7.23 9.11 -0.04
N PHE A 230 -8.51 8.77 0.19
CA PHE A 230 -9.66 9.63 -0.13
C PHE A 230 -9.67 10.14 -1.57
N CYS A 231 -9.19 9.34 -2.52
CA CYS A 231 -9.19 9.68 -3.94
C CYS A 231 -10.50 9.27 -4.63
N GLU A 232 -10.84 9.99 -5.70
CA GLU A 232 -11.99 9.69 -6.55
C GLU A 232 -11.58 9.59 -8.02
N GLN A 233 -12.24 8.71 -8.81
CA GLN A 233 -11.98 8.54 -10.23
C GLN A 233 -10.52 8.14 -10.49
N LEU A 234 -10.12 6.96 -9.99
CA LEU A 234 -8.78 6.42 -10.09
C LEU A 234 -8.73 5.25 -11.07
N THR A 235 -7.86 5.34 -12.06
CA THR A 235 -7.50 4.21 -12.92
C THR A 235 -6.03 3.83 -12.73
N ILE A 236 -5.78 2.54 -12.46
CA ILE A 236 -4.44 1.92 -12.41
C ILE A 236 -4.45 0.77 -13.40
N ARG A 237 -3.61 0.86 -14.45
CA ARG A 237 -3.57 -0.18 -15.49
C ARG A 237 -2.17 -0.41 -16.05
N ASP A 238 -1.93 -1.65 -16.46
CA ASP A 238 -0.65 -2.05 -17.06
C ASP A 238 0.57 -1.76 -16.16
N VAL A 239 0.35 -1.60 -14.84
CA VAL A 239 1.38 -1.27 -13.85
C VAL A 239 2.04 -2.54 -13.32
N ARG A 240 3.35 -2.48 -13.10
CA ARG A 240 4.09 -3.51 -12.39
C ARG A 240 4.59 -2.98 -11.07
N ILE A 241 4.29 -3.69 -9.98
CA ILE A 241 4.84 -3.38 -8.66
C ILE A 241 5.79 -4.52 -8.26
N LYS A 242 7.03 -4.16 -7.89
CA LYS A 242 8.09 -5.11 -7.56
C LYS A 242 8.79 -4.76 -6.25
N ASN A 243 8.32 -5.31 -5.16
CA ASN A 243 9.02 -5.28 -3.88
C ASN A 243 9.68 -6.62 -3.60
N PRO A 244 10.87 -6.64 -2.96
CA PRO A 244 11.46 -7.89 -2.51
C PRO A 244 10.55 -8.64 -1.55
N ALA A 245 10.51 -9.98 -1.61
CA ALA A 245 9.69 -10.80 -0.70
C ALA A 245 10.00 -10.57 0.79
N TYR A 246 11.19 -10.08 1.12
CA TYR A 246 11.58 -9.73 2.49
C TYR A 246 11.18 -8.29 2.90
N ALA A 247 10.58 -7.51 2.01
CA ALA A 247 10.25 -6.12 2.30
C ALA A 247 9.16 -6.04 3.39
N GLN A 248 9.55 -5.55 4.56
CA GLN A 248 8.65 -5.32 5.68
C GLN A 248 7.69 -4.17 5.35
N ASN A 249 6.36 -4.40 5.47
CA ASN A 249 5.31 -3.50 5.00
C ASN A 249 5.49 -3.10 3.52
N GLY A 250 5.99 -4.04 2.71
CA GLY A 250 6.19 -3.84 1.28
C GLY A 250 4.94 -4.14 0.47
N ASP A 251 3.78 -3.67 0.96
CA ASP A 251 2.48 -3.79 0.31
C ASP A 251 2.52 -3.18 -1.10
N GLY A 252 1.79 -3.77 -2.02
CA GLY A 252 1.76 -3.29 -3.40
C GLY A 252 0.88 -2.07 -3.58
N LEU A 253 -0.38 -2.23 -3.25
CA LEU A 253 -1.39 -1.19 -3.44
C LEU A 253 -2.36 -1.20 -2.26
N ASP A 254 -2.45 -0.09 -1.56
CA ASP A 254 -3.37 0.16 -0.47
C ASP A 254 -4.37 1.23 -0.86
N VAL A 255 -5.53 0.81 -1.35
CA VAL A 255 -6.63 1.73 -1.70
C VAL A 255 -7.42 2.05 -0.45
N GLU A 256 -7.27 3.27 0.07
CA GLU A 256 -7.90 3.64 1.34
C GLU A 256 -8.97 4.71 1.17
N SER A 257 -10.23 4.37 1.51
CA SER A 257 -11.38 5.28 1.46
C SER A 257 -11.55 6.00 0.10
N CYS A 258 -11.20 5.32 -0.98
CA CYS A 258 -11.35 5.80 -2.34
C CYS A 258 -12.68 5.39 -2.95
N ARG A 259 -13.08 6.10 -4.01
CA ARG A 259 -14.33 5.84 -4.73
C ARG A 259 -14.14 5.90 -6.25
N PHE A 260 -14.87 5.05 -6.98
CA PHE A 260 -14.77 4.92 -8.43
C PHE A 260 -13.34 4.54 -8.84
N VAL A 261 -12.91 3.35 -8.43
CA VAL A 261 -11.56 2.83 -8.63
C VAL A 261 -11.58 1.69 -9.64
N HIS A 262 -10.74 1.77 -10.66
CA HIS A 262 -10.59 0.73 -11.68
C HIS A 262 -9.13 0.30 -11.78
N ILE A 263 -8.84 -0.97 -11.45
CA ILE A 263 -7.52 -1.58 -11.46
C ILE A 263 -7.54 -2.75 -12.42
N HIS A 264 -6.68 -2.75 -13.44
CA HIS A 264 -6.66 -3.85 -14.39
C HIS A 264 -5.32 -4.05 -15.11
N HIS A 265 -5.06 -5.28 -15.58
CA HIS A 265 -3.85 -5.68 -16.29
C HIS A 265 -2.56 -5.36 -15.51
N CYS A 266 -2.59 -5.46 -14.19
CA CYS A 266 -1.45 -5.16 -13.31
C CYS A 266 -0.77 -6.44 -12.80
N ASP A 267 0.55 -6.34 -12.53
CA ASP A 267 1.37 -7.42 -11.96
C ASP A 267 1.99 -6.93 -10.65
N PHE A 268 1.65 -7.60 -9.53
CA PHE A 268 2.11 -7.27 -8.19
C PHE A 268 3.01 -8.38 -7.67
N GLN A 269 4.24 -8.04 -7.31
CA GLN A 269 5.17 -8.89 -6.56
C GLN A 269 5.56 -8.13 -5.29
N THR A 270 5.17 -8.63 -4.12
CA THR A 270 5.24 -7.84 -2.89
C THR A 270 5.88 -8.61 -1.73
N GLY A 271 6.29 -7.89 -0.71
CA GLY A 271 6.82 -8.48 0.51
C GLY A 271 5.79 -8.53 1.65
N ASP A 272 4.61 -7.93 1.41
CA ASP A 272 3.45 -7.89 2.29
C ASP A 272 2.17 -8.05 1.43
N ASP A 273 1.04 -7.43 1.77
CA ASP A 273 -0.23 -7.58 1.02
C ASP A 273 -0.09 -7.10 -0.44
N GLY A 274 -0.73 -7.78 -1.38
CA GLY A 274 -0.66 -7.48 -2.81
C GLY A 274 -1.54 -6.30 -3.20
N ILE A 275 -2.87 -6.53 -3.24
CA ILE A 275 -3.89 -5.50 -3.45
C ILE A 275 -4.74 -5.45 -2.19
N CYS A 276 -4.73 -4.34 -1.48
CA CYS A 276 -5.42 -4.17 -0.21
C CYS A 276 -6.43 -3.01 -0.28
N LEU A 277 -7.66 -3.25 0.18
CA LEU A 277 -8.67 -2.23 0.38
C LEU A 277 -8.75 -1.88 1.86
N LYS A 278 -8.63 -0.61 2.16
CA LYS A 278 -8.62 -0.07 3.51
C LYS A 278 -9.63 1.07 3.68
N ALA A 279 -10.06 1.30 4.91
CA ALA A 279 -11.00 2.38 5.25
C ALA A 279 -10.83 2.84 6.71
N GLY A 280 -9.60 3.14 7.10
CA GLY A 280 -9.26 3.67 8.41
C GLY A 280 -9.41 2.71 9.58
N LYS A 281 -8.89 3.11 10.72
CA LYS A 281 -8.77 2.28 11.92
C LYS A 281 -9.56 2.89 13.08
N ASP A 282 -10.39 2.07 13.71
CA ASP A 282 -11.08 2.32 14.98
C ASP A 282 -12.05 3.52 14.99
N ARG A 283 -12.46 3.94 16.17
CA ARG A 283 -13.53 4.93 16.40
C ARG A 283 -13.26 6.28 15.71
N GLU A 284 -12.02 6.77 15.74
CA GLU A 284 -11.69 8.06 15.12
C GLU A 284 -11.87 8.04 13.60
N ALA A 285 -11.53 6.92 12.97
CA ALA A 285 -11.76 6.79 11.54
C ALA A 285 -13.25 6.76 11.19
N ARG A 286 -14.11 6.09 11.99
CA ARG A 286 -15.55 6.03 11.75
C ARG A 286 -16.21 7.42 11.72
N LYS A 287 -15.75 8.36 12.54
CA LYS A 287 -16.26 9.74 12.58
C LYS A 287 -16.11 10.48 11.23
N LEU A 288 -15.10 10.13 10.43
CA LEU A 288 -14.87 10.77 9.12
C LEU A 288 -15.84 10.28 8.03
N GLY A 289 -16.50 9.15 8.23
CA GLY A 289 -17.40 8.56 7.25
C GLY A 289 -16.70 8.08 5.99
N LYS A 290 -16.96 8.17 4.82
CA LYS A 290 -16.28 7.87 3.53
C LYS A 290 -15.65 6.47 3.48
N PRO A 291 -16.43 5.45 3.14
CA PRO A 291 -15.94 4.10 2.93
C PRO A 291 -14.99 4.01 1.72
N CYS A 292 -14.34 2.86 1.55
CA CYS A 292 -13.76 2.46 0.27
C CYS A 292 -14.86 1.78 -0.55
N GLU A 293 -15.26 2.38 -1.67
CA GLU A 293 -16.43 1.89 -2.41
C GLU A 293 -16.33 2.05 -3.92
N ASP A 294 -17.18 1.33 -4.64
CA ASP A 294 -17.20 1.34 -6.11
C ASP A 294 -15.81 0.99 -6.69
N VAL A 295 -15.33 -0.23 -6.41
CA VAL A 295 -14.02 -0.73 -6.82
C VAL A 295 -14.16 -1.91 -7.78
N LEU A 296 -13.53 -1.80 -8.95
CA LEU A 296 -13.43 -2.86 -9.94
C LEU A 296 -11.95 -3.25 -10.14
N ILE A 297 -11.64 -4.52 -9.92
CA ILE A 297 -10.30 -5.10 -10.12
C ILE A 297 -10.44 -6.28 -11.07
N HIS A 298 -9.68 -6.29 -12.18
CA HIS A 298 -9.71 -7.45 -13.06
C HIS A 298 -8.42 -7.64 -13.86
N ASP A 299 -8.23 -8.86 -14.39
CA ASP A 299 -7.05 -9.21 -15.18
C ASP A 299 -5.73 -8.86 -14.49
N CYS A 300 -5.66 -9.05 -13.18
CA CYS A 300 -4.48 -8.78 -12.37
C CYS A 300 -3.81 -10.06 -11.90
N LYS A 301 -2.48 -10.00 -11.75
CA LYS A 301 -1.68 -11.05 -11.15
C LYS A 301 -1.02 -10.56 -9.88
N VAL A 302 -1.07 -11.36 -8.82
CA VAL A 302 -0.36 -11.10 -7.55
C VAL A 302 0.50 -12.29 -7.22
N GLY A 303 1.76 -12.05 -6.85
CA GLY A 303 2.69 -13.11 -6.45
C GLY A 303 3.54 -12.73 -5.23
N MET A 304 3.94 -13.76 -4.48
CA MET A 304 4.83 -13.66 -3.31
C MET A 304 4.38 -12.68 -2.22
N SER A 305 3.07 -12.55 -2.02
CA SER A 305 2.43 -11.63 -1.07
C SER A 305 2.01 -12.33 0.23
N HIS A 306 1.74 -11.55 1.29
CA HIS A 306 1.05 -12.07 2.48
C HIS A 306 -0.43 -12.34 2.22
N GLY A 307 -1.05 -11.60 1.31
CA GLY A 307 -2.39 -11.84 0.79
C GLY A 307 -2.52 -11.35 -0.64
N GLY A 308 -3.11 -12.15 -1.52
CA GLY A 308 -3.31 -11.79 -2.93
C GLY A 308 -4.27 -10.61 -3.06
N PHE A 309 -5.50 -10.79 -2.63
CA PHE A 309 -6.50 -9.73 -2.43
C PHE A 309 -6.88 -9.64 -0.96
N VAL A 310 -6.83 -8.45 -0.40
CA VAL A 310 -7.00 -8.23 1.04
C VAL A 310 -8.02 -7.11 1.32
N ILE A 311 -8.86 -7.32 2.33
CA ILE A 311 -9.65 -6.25 2.94
C ILE A 311 -9.29 -6.16 4.42
N GLY A 312 -8.86 -4.98 4.84
CA GLY A 312 -8.52 -4.69 6.24
C GLY A 312 -7.02 -4.88 6.58
N SER A 313 -6.67 -4.95 7.89
CA SER A 313 -7.57 -4.83 9.07
C SER A 313 -8.21 -3.46 9.28
N GLU A 314 -7.66 -2.40 8.69
CA GLU A 314 -8.17 -1.04 8.72
C GLU A 314 -9.40 -0.91 7.80
N MET A 315 -10.61 -1.18 8.32
CA MET A 315 -11.85 -1.17 7.53
C MET A 315 -13.00 -0.43 8.24
N SER A 316 -12.68 0.43 9.19
CA SER A 316 -13.63 1.01 10.14
C SER A 316 -14.68 1.94 9.53
N ARG A 317 -14.39 2.56 8.35
CA ARG A 317 -15.35 3.36 7.59
C ARG A 317 -16.23 2.54 6.64
N GLY A 318 -15.91 1.23 6.52
CA GLY A 318 -16.60 0.29 5.63
C GLY A 318 -15.95 0.14 4.25
N VAL A 319 -16.18 -1.03 3.65
CA VAL A 319 -15.80 -1.34 2.27
C VAL A 319 -17.01 -1.94 1.57
N ARG A 320 -17.39 -1.42 0.40
CA ARG A 320 -18.59 -1.91 -0.29
C ARG A 320 -18.58 -1.74 -1.79
N ASN A 321 -19.46 -2.50 -2.48
CA ASN A 321 -19.60 -2.53 -3.93
C ASN A 321 -18.24 -2.77 -4.63
N VAL A 322 -17.64 -3.93 -4.35
CA VAL A 322 -16.34 -4.35 -4.89
C VAL A 322 -16.52 -5.57 -5.78
N LEU A 323 -15.95 -5.54 -6.97
CA LEU A 323 -15.83 -6.72 -7.84
C LEU A 323 -14.35 -6.96 -8.14
N VAL A 324 -13.89 -8.18 -7.81
CA VAL A 324 -12.58 -8.71 -8.21
C VAL A 324 -12.81 -9.89 -9.11
N LYS A 325 -12.32 -9.86 -10.33
CA LYS A 325 -12.55 -10.94 -11.27
C LYS A 325 -11.36 -11.22 -12.19
N ASP A 326 -11.35 -12.43 -12.75
CA ASP A 326 -10.35 -12.82 -13.74
C ASP A 326 -8.90 -12.55 -13.27
N CYS A 327 -8.62 -12.82 -11.98
CA CYS A 327 -7.32 -12.58 -11.36
C CYS A 327 -6.60 -13.89 -11.01
N THR A 328 -5.27 -13.82 -10.88
CA THR A 328 -4.45 -14.97 -10.52
C THR A 328 -3.55 -14.63 -9.35
N PHE A 329 -3.58 -15.45 -8.27
CA PHE A 329 -2.73 -15.30 -7.09
C PHE A 329 -1.77 -16.48 -6.99
N ILE A 330 -0.45 -16.21 -6.91
CA ILE A 330 0.59 -17.23 -7.01
C ILE A 330 1.60 -17.07 -5.86
N ASP A 331 2.01 -18.19 -5.25
CA ASP A 331 3.08 -18.22 -4.23
C ASP A 331 2.86 -17.25 -3.05
N SER A 332 1.62 -16.94 -2.75
CA SER A 332 1.23 -16.05 -1.65
C SER A 332 1.01 -16.83 -0.35
N ASP A 333 1.10 -16.17 0.80
CA ASP A 333 0.79 -16.83 2.06
C ASP A 333 -0.70 -17.18 2.13
N VAL A 334 -1.57 -16.22 1.78
CA VAL A 334 -3.02 -16.38 1.71
C VAL A 334 -3.51 -15.88 0.35
N GLY A 335 -4.47 -16.55 -0.25
CA GLY A 335 -5.02 -16.12 -1.54
C GLY A 335 -5.94 -14.90 -1.38
N ILE A 336 -7.07 -15.08 -0.71
CA ILE A 336 -8.09 -14.06 -0.44
C ILE A 336 -8.20 -13.88 1.08
N ARG A 337 -8.07 -12.64 1.55
CA ARG A 337 -7.95 -12.37 2.98
C ARG A 337 -8.84 -11.23 3.44
N PHE A 338 -9.80 -11.53 4.32
CA PHE A 338 -10.59 -10.55 5.06
C PHE A 338 -10.17 -10.58 6.52
N LYS A 339 -9.72 -9.46 7.05
CA LYS A 339 -9.19 -9.39 8.42
C LYS A 339 -9.74 -8.18 9.18
N SER A 340 -10.22 -8.43 10.41
CA SER A 340 -10.68 -7.38 11.32
C SER A 340 -10.52 -7.83 12.77
N ALA A 341 -10.81 -6.94 13.71
CA ALA A 341 -10.74 -7.19 15.13
C ALA A 341 -11.76 -6.32 15.91
N MET A 342 -12.02 -6.66 17.17
CA MET A 342 -12.77 -5.81 18.10
C MET A 342 -12.15 -4.39 18.12
N GLY A 343 -12.99 -3.37 18.20
CA GLY A 343 -12.60 -1.97 18.16
C GLY A 343 -12.64 -1.34 16.76
N ARG A 344 -12.49 -2.16 15.68
CA ARG A 344 -12.57 -1.65 14.30
C ARG A 344 -13.95 -1.11 13.97
N GLY A 345 -15.02 -1.84 14.34
CA GLY A 345 -16.36 -1.54 13.86
C GLY A 345 -16.43 -1.58 12.33
N GLY A 346 -17.41 -0.89 11.77
CA GLY A 346 -17.58 -0.79 10.32
C GLY A 346 -18.11 -2.07 9.67
N ILE A 347 -18.50 -1.94 8.39
CA ILE A 347 -19.13 -3.02 7.63
C ILE A 347 -18.40 -3.21 6.31
N VAL A 348 -18.04 -4.46 6.01
CA VAL A 348 -17.62 -4.90 4.69
C VAL A 348 -18.78 -5.65 4.06
N GLU A 349 -19.32 -5.13 2.95
CA GLU A 349 -20.51 -5.68 2.33
C GLU A 349 -20.52 -5.55 0.81
N HIS A 350 -21.32 -6.38 0.14
CA HIS A 350 -21.47 -6.37 -1.31
C HIS A 350 -20.13 -6.54 -2.03
N ILE A 351 -19.39 -7.59 -1.65
CA ILE A 351 -18.10 -7.97 -2.23
C ILE A 351 -18.29 -9.18 -3.12
N TYR A 352 -17.83 -9.08 -4.36
CA TYR A 352 -17.94 -10.12 -5.38
C TYR A 352 -16.56 -10.53 -5.88
N LEU A 353 -16.27 -11.82 -5.79
CA LEU A 353 -15.00 -12.41 -6.24
C LEU A 353 -15.34 -13.48 -7.29
N GLU A 354 -14.93 -13.29 -8.53
CA GLU A 354 -15.32 -14.13 -9.64
C GLU A 354 -14.11 -14.60 -10.45
N SER A 355 -14.04 -15.88 -10.76
CA SER A 355 -13.00 -16.46 -11.63
C SER A 355 -11.58 -16.16 -11.15
N ILE A 356 -11.31 -16.41 -9.87
CA ILE A 356 -9.99 -16.25 -9.27
C ILE A 356 -9.25 -17.58 -9.30
N LEU A 357 -8.05 -17.59 -9.89
CA LEU A 357 -7.17 -18.76 -9.90
C LEU A 357 -6.06 -18.60 -8.86
N MET A 358 -5.80 -19.64 -8.07
CA MET A 358 -4.80 -19.64 -7.02
C MET A 358 -3.89 -20.86 -7.13
N SER A 359 -2.57 -20.66 -6.91
CA SER A 359 -1.58 -21.72 -6.91
C SER A 359 -0.38 -21.38 -6.02
N GLY A 360 0.17 -22.36 -5.32
CA GLY A 360 1.31 -22.15 -4.42
C GLY A 360 0.93 -21.35 -3.17
N ILE A 361 -0.31 -21.46 -2.72
CA ILE A 361 -0.80 -20.76 -1.52
C ILE A 361 -0.32 -21.54 -0.29
N LYS A 362 0.47 -20.87 0.56
CA LYS A 362 1.18 -21.52 1.67
C LYS A 362 0.31 -21.81 2.89
N LYS A 363 -0.79 -21.09 3.04
CA LYS A 363 -1.72 -21.21 4.16
C LYS A 363 -3.14 -21.43 3.62
N GLU A 364 -4.04 -20.49 3.87
CA GLU A 364 -5.43 -20.59 3.43
C GLU A 364 -5.63 -19.95 2.04
N CYS A 365 -6.38 -20.60 1.16
CA CYS A 365 -6.81 -19.98 -0.08
C CYS A 365 -7.84 -18.87 0.15
N LEU A 366 -8.64 -18.98 1.22
CA LEU A 366 -9.55 -17.94 1.72
C LEU A 366 -9.50 -17.89 3.23
N THR A 367 -9.28 -16.71 3.78
CA THR A 367 -9.42 -16.43 5.22
C THR A 367 -10.37 -15.27 5.45
N MET A 368 -11.38 -15.47 6.30
CA MET A 368 -12.21 -14.42 6.88
C MET A 368 -12.08 -14.51 8.39
N THR A 369 -11.43 -13.53 9.04
CA THR A 369 -11.23 -13.55 10.49
C THR A 369 -11.57 -12.22 11.15
N MET A 370 -12.26 -12.31 12.30
CA MET A 370 -12.54 -11.20 13.21
C MET A 370 -11.61 -11.19 14.42
N ASN A 371 -10.59 -12.04 14.43
CA ASN A 371 -9.65 -12.20 15.54
C ASN A 371 -8.22 -11.83 15.11
N TYR A 372 -8.09 -10.78 14.28
CA TYR A 372 -6.80 -10.35 13.80
C TYR A 372 -5.99 -9.66 14.90
N VAL A 373 -4.76 -10.11 15.10
CA VAL A 373 -3.80 -9.53 16.04
C VAL A 373 -2.56 -9.14 15.26
N LEU A 374 -2.13 -7.89 15.41
CA LEU A 374 -0.84 -7.43 14.88
C LEU A 374 0.29 -7.90 15.80
N ASN A 375 1.25 -8.62 15.24
CA ASN A 375 2.50 -8.93 15.92
C ASN A 375 3.47 -7.76 15.70
N THR A 376 3.70 -6.95 16.71
CA THR A 376 4.68 -5.86 16.71
C THR A 376 6.01 -6.32 17.30
N VAL A 377 7.08 -5.53 17.12
CA VAL A 377 8.39 -5.80 17.75
C VAL A 377 8.28 -5.77 19.28
N SER A 378 7.38 -4.96 19.82
CA SER A 378 7.11 -4.82 21.25
C SER A 378 6.15 -5.88 21.81
N GLY A 379 5.62 -6.77 20.96
CA GLY A 379 4.65 -7.81 21.33
C GLY A 379 3.40 -7.79 20.45
N ASP A 380 2.39 -8.55 20.85
CA ASP A 380 1.10 -8.56 20.16
C ASP A 380 0.32 -7.29 20.53
N ASP A 381 -0.39 -6.70 19.57
CA ASP A 381 -1.34 -5.61 19.86
C ASP A 381 -2.32 -6.08 20.95
N PRO A 382 -2.62 -5.25 21.93
CA PRO A 382 -3.58 -5.63 22.96
C PRO A 382 -4.95 -5.91 22.34
N VAL A 383 -5.55 -7.03 22.71
CA VAL A 383 -6.92 -7.34 22.31
C VAL A 383 -7.85 -6.29 22.94
N VAL A 384 -8.45 -5.46 22.10
CA VAL A 384 -9.40 -4.46 22.56
C VAL A 384 -10.61 -5.16 23.13
N GLN A 385 -11.01 -4.77 24.35
CA GLN A 385 -12.27 -5.17 24.97
C GLN A 385 -13.22 -4.00 24.84
N SER A 386 -14.40 -4.20 24.27
CA SER A 386 -15.41 -3.16 24.14
C SER A 386 -16.81 -3.76 24.23
N ASP A 387 -17.68 -3.08 24.97
CA ASP A 387 -19.12 -3.38 25.02
C ASP A 387 -19.94 -2.47 24.09
N ASP A 388 -19.26 -1.58 23.34
CA ASP A 388 -19.91 -0.68 22.38
C ASP A 388 -20.22 -1.45 21.08
N PRO A 389 -21.49 -1.57 20.68
CA PRO A 389 -21.85 -2.26 19.44
C PRO A 389 -21.22 -1.65 18.19
N GLU A 390 -20.87 -0.35 18.20
CA GLU A 390 -20.19 0.30 17.09
C GLU A 390 -18.73 -0.18 16.88
N ASP A 391 -18.13 -0.78 17.90
CA ASP A 391 -16.77 -1.31 17.86
C ASP A 391 -16.73 -2.74 17.26
N ILE A 392 -17.89 -3.36 17.01
CA ILE A 392 -18.01 -4.71 16.46
C ILE A 392 -18.02 -4.64 14.93
N PRO A 393 -16.98 -5.16 14.23
CA PRO A 393 -16.93 -5.19 12.77
C PRO A 393 -17.88 -6.26 12.21
N THR A 394 -18.32 -6.06 10.97
CA THR A 394 -19.18 -7.02 10.27
C THR A 394 -18.70 -7.26 8.85
N PHE A 395 -18.62 -8.53 8.43
CA PHE A 395 -18.52 -8.97 7.03
C PHE A 395 -19.84 -9.61 6.62
N ARG A 396 -20.46 -9.08 5.57
CA ARG A 396 -21.73 -9.62 5.09
C ARG A 396 -21.91 -9.46 3.58
N ASP A 397 -22.83 -10.27 3.02
CA ASP A 397 -23.19 -10.20 1.60
C ASP A 397 -21.94 -10.30 0.69
N ILE A 398 -21.14 -11.35 0.92
CA ILE A 398 -19.91 -11.63 0.18
C ILE A 398 -20.15 -12.88 -0.66
N GLU A 399 -19.85 -12.79 -1.95
CA GLU A 399 -20.02 -13.88 -2.91
C GLU A 399 -18.69 -14.24 -3.57
N LEU A 400 -18.34 -15.51 -3.52
CA LEU A 400 -17.25 -16.12 -4.30
C LEU A 400 -17.87 -17.02 -5.36
N LYS A 401 -17.46 -16.87 -6.62
CA LYS A 401 -17.96 -17.67 -7.73
C LYS A 401 -16.82 -18.08 -8.66
N ASN A 402 -16.79 -19.36 -9.05
CA ASN A 402 -15.77 -19.92 -9.93
C ASN A 402 -14.33 -19.64 -9.45
N CYS A 403 -14.08 -19.62 -8.14
CA CYS A 403 -12.75 -19.45 -7.57
C CYS A 403 -12.10 -20.82 -7.36
N ILE A 404 -10.87 -21.00 -7.84
CA ILE A 404 -10.18 -22.30 -7.83
C ILE A 404 -8.79 -22.13 -7.21
N CYS A 405 -8.47 -22.98 -6.22
CA CYS A 405 -7.13 -23.19 -5.71
C CYS A 405 -6.69 -24.61 -6.09
N ILE A 406 -5.63 -24.72 -6.88
CA ILE A 406 -5.17 -26.02 -7.43
C ILE A 406 -4.25 -26.79 -6.48
N ASP A 407 -3.94 -26.26 -5.30
CA ASP A 407 -3.05 -26.90 -4.34
C ASP A 407 -3.75 -28.10 -3.66
N GLU A 408 -3.05 -29.22 -3.50
CA GLU A 408 -3.63 -30.48 -2.97
C GLU A 408 -4.11 -30.34 -1.52
N ASP A 409 -3.46 -29.49 -0.72
CA ASP A 409 -3.80 -29.22 0.68
C ASP A 409 -4.62 -27.93 0.86
N ALA A 410 -5.22 -27.42 -0.23
CA ALA A 410 -6.04 -26.23 -0.21
C ALA A 410 -7.14 -26.33 0.86
N HIS A 411 -7.28 -25.27 1.61
CA HIS A 411 -8.33 -25.13 2.62
C HIS A 411 -8.69 -23.66 2.84
N TYR A 412 -9.82 -23.44 3.49
CA TYR A 412 -10.26 -22.09 3.83
C TYR A 412 -10.82 -21.99 5.25
N VAL A 413 -10.75 -20.79 5.83
CA VAL A 413 -11.17 -20.47 7.21
C VAL A 413 -12.16 -19.32 7.20
N ILE A 414 -13.30 -19.51 7.87
CA ILE A 414 -14.28 -18.45 8.16
C ILE A 414 -14.48 -18.47 9.67
N GLN A 415 -13.92 -17.46 10.34
CA GLN A 415 -13.86 -17.38 11.81
C GLN A 415 -14.51 -16.08 12.31
N PRO A 416 -15.79 -16.14 12.69
CA PRO A 416 -16.47 -15.05 13.36
C PRO A 416 -15.79 -14.68 14.71
N MET A 417 -16.12 -13.53 15.21
CA MET A 417 -15.64 -13.10 16.51
C MET A 417 -16.22 -13.99 17.63
N LYS A 418 -15.39 -14.36 18.57
CA LYS A 418 -15.81 -15.19 19.72
C LYS A 418 -16.92 -14.48 20.50
N GLY A 419 -18.06 -15.15 20.64
CA GLY A 419 -19.25 -14.60 21.30
C GLY A 419 -20.17 -13.77 20.40
N TYR A 420 -19.78 -13.48 19.14
CA TYR A 420 -20.53 -12.69 18.17
C TYR A 420 -20.56 -13.41 16.81
N PRO A 421 -21.28 -14.53 16.67
CA PRO A 421 -21.29 -15.32 15.43
C PRO A 421 -21.87 -14.53 14.23
N GLU A 422 -22.67 -13.51 14.48
CA GLU A 422 -23.29 -12.64 13.49
C GLU A 422 -22.31 -11.65 12.84
N THR A 423 -21.05 -11.61 13.29
CA THR A 423 -20.03 -10.73 12.68
C THR A 423 -19.61 -11.19 11.28
N ILE A 424 -19.88 -12.44 10.89
CA ILE A 424 -19.72 -12.93 9.51
C ILE A 424 -21.01 -13.62 9.09
N GLN A 425 -21.71 -13.07 8.09
CA GLN A 425 -23.01 -13.55 7.67
C GLN A 425 -23.23 -13.42 6.15
N HIS A 426 -24.14 -14.21 5.60
CA HIS A 426 -24.49 -14.23 4.17
C HIS A 426 -23.28 -14.38 3.25
N ILE A 427 -22.44 -15.39 3.52
CA ILE A 427 -21.31 -15.74 2.66
C ILE A 427 -21.73 -16.82 1.69
N SER A 428 -21.63 -16.54 0.39
CA SER A 428 -21.95 -17.49 -0.69
C SER A 428 -20.68 -17.95 -1.38
N ILE A 429 -20.50 -19.26 -1.48
CA ILE A 429 -19.38 -19.89 -2.21
C ILE A 429 -20.01 -20.79 -3.27
N LEU A 430 -19.96 -20.36 -4.53
CA LEU A 430 -20.65 -20.96 -5.66
C LEU A 430 -19.66 -21.47 -6.71
N ASP A 431 -19.77 -22.73 -7.08
CA ASP A 431 -18.93 -23.36 -8.13
C ASP A 431 -17.41 -23.13 -7.89
N CYS A 432 -16.97 -23.21 -6.63
CA CYS A 432 -15.59 -22.98 -6.23
C CYS A 432 -14.89 -24.26 -5.80
N GLU A 433 -13.58 -24.34 -6.09
CA GLU A 433 -12.69 -25.41 -5.64
C GLU A 433 -11.65 -24.80 -4.65
N LEU A 434 -12.03 -24.66 -3.38
CA LEU A 434 -11.20 -24.03 -2.32
C LEU A 434 -10.70 -25.04 -1.28
N GLY A 435 -10.84 -26.35 -1.57
CA GLY A 435 -10.49 -27.41 -0.63
C GLY A 435 -11.46 -27.51 0.55
N VAL A 436 -10.95 -27.87 1.73
CA VAL A 436 -11.75 -28.17 2.92
C VAL A 436 -11.89 -26.94 3.81
N ARG A 437 -13.08 -26.72 4.36
CA ARG A 437 -13.25 -25.71 5.43
C ARG A 437 -12.66 -26.23 6.73
N LYS A 438 -11.77 -25.47 7.35
CA LYS A 438 -11.18 -25.73 8.69
C LYS A 438 -11.77 -24.84 9.77
#